data_620ac24de6d3f21def9d01db4ae87319
#
_entry.id   620ac24de6d3f21def9d01db4ae87319
#
_cell.length_a   1.000
_cell.length_b   1.000
_cell.length_c   1.000
_cell.angle_alpha   90.00
_cell.angle_beta   90.00
_cell.angle_gamma   90.00
#
_symmetry.space_group_name_H-M   'P 1'
#
loop_
_entity.id
_entity.type
_entity.pdbx_description
1 polymer ?
#
loop_
_entity_poly.entity_id
_entity_poly.type
_entity_poly.pdbx_seq_one_letter_code
_entity_poly.pdbx_strand_id
1 'polypeptide(L)'
;MAVNSDLMRGVAEPVILNFLNNKKMYGYEIIKVVNEKTNNAFQWKEGTLYPCLHRLEAAKLIESEWQIAENNKPRKYYTLTRKGAAILVEKKEEWAVFAKSVNVLLSATA
;
A
#
# COMPACT_ATOMS: atom_id res chain seq x y z
N MET A 1 -5.80 4.26 -18.69
CA MET A 1 -6.24 2.86 -18.53
C MET A 1 -6.24 2.48 -17.04
N ALA A 2 -7.29 1.85 -16.58
CA ALA A 2 -7.34 1.36 -15.20
C ALA A 2 -6.66 -0.01 -15.11
N VAL A 3 -5.87 -0.20 -14.07
CA VAL A 3 -5.20 -1.49 -13.82
C VAL A 3 -6.21 -2.46 -13.19
N ASN A 4 -6.14 -3.72 -13.61
CA ASN A 4 -7.00 -4.77 -13.09
C ASN A 4 -6.79 -4.95 -11.57
N SER A 5 -7.88 -5.15 -10.83
CA SER A 5 -7.82 -5.27 -9.37
C SER A 5 -6.99 -6.46 -8.88
N ASP A 6 -6.91 -7.54 -9.66
CA ASP A 6 -6.08 -8.69 -9.29
C ASP A 6 -4.60 -8.33 -9.30
N LEU A 7 -4.17 -7.52 -10.27
CA LEU A 7 -2.79 -7.04 -10.32
C LEU A 7 -2.49 -6.10 -9.15
N MET A 8 -3.42 -5.19 -8.85
CA MET A 8 -3.26 -4.24 -7.75
C MET A 8 -3.16 -4.94 -6.40
N ARG A 9 -3.88 -6.03 -6.22
CA ARG A 9 -3.92 -6.77 -4.96
C ARG A 9 -2.53 -7.28 -4.57
N GLY A 10 -1.74 -7.67 -5.56
CA GLY A 10 -0.38 -8.18 -5.32
C GLY A 10 0.61 -7.12 -4.83
N VAL A 11 0.32 -5.84 -5.03
CA VAL A 11 1.23 -4.75 -4.61
C VAL A 11 0.67 -3.91 -3.47
N ALA A 12 -0.53 -4.22 -2.97
CA ALA A 12 -1.17 -3.40 -1.95
C ALA A 12 -0.34 -3.29 -0.68
N GLU A 13 0.21 -4.39 -0.18
CA GLU A 13 1.00 -4.37 1.05
C GLU A 13 2.26 -3.51 0.94
N PRO A 14 3.14 -3.72 -0.05
CA PRO A 14 4.33 -2.87 -0.14
C PRO A 14 4.00 -1.40 -0.38
N VAL A 15 2.93 -1.10 -1.10
CA VAL A 15 2.51 0.30 -1.33
C VAL A 15 2.09 0.95 -0.02
N ILE A 16 1.26 0.28 0.77
CA ILE A 16 0.81 0.81 2.07
C ILE A 16 2.00 1.02 3.01
N LEU A 17 2.85 0.00 3.14
CA LEU A 17 4.03 0.09 4.01
C LEU A 17 4.93 1.25 3.60
N ASN A 18 5.11 1.45 2.30
CA ASN A 18 5.95 2.52 1.80
C ASN A 18 5.40 3.91 2.16
N PHE A 19 4.10 4.12 2.01
CA PHE A 19 3.51 5.40 2.40
C PHE A 19 3.63 5.65 3.90
N LEU A 20 3.41 4.63 4.71
CA LEU A 20 3.50 4.76 6.15
C LEU A 20 4.95 4.90 6.65
N ASN A 21 5.93 4.54 5.82
CA ASN A 21 7.33 4.81 6.11
C ASN A 21 7.65 6.30 6.08
N ASN A 22 6.87 7.09 5.33
CA ASN A 22 7.09 8.52 5.21
C ASN A 22 6.37 9.31 6.31
N LYS A 23 5.12 8.96 6.59
CA LYS A 23 4.33 9.63 7.63
C LYS A 23 3.13 8.78 8.00
N LYS A 24 2.55 9.05 9.17
CA LYS A 24 1.27 8.43 9.54
C LYS A 24 0.17 8.91 8.60
N MET A 25 -0.77 8.01 8.28
CA MET A 25 -1.87 8.31 7.39
C MET A 25 -3.12 7.56 7.84
N TYR A 26 -4.30 8.15 7.58
CA TYR A 26 -5.54 7.42 7.75
C TYR A 26 -6.00 6.82 6.42
N GLY A 27 -6.94 5.86 6.47
CA GLY A 27 -7.29 5.04 5.31
C GLY A 27 -7.69 5.83 4.08
N TYR A 28 -8.60 6.78 4.22
CA TYR A 28 -9.05 7.59 3.08
C TYR A 28 -7.91 8.38 2.44
N GLU A 29 -6.98 8.86 3.26
CA GLU A 29 -5.81 9.59 2.80
C GLU A 29 -4.93 8.69 1.92
N ILE A 30 -4.75 7.44 2.32
CA ILE A 30 -3.97 6.46 1.54
C ILE A 30 -4.62 6.24 0.17
N ILE A 31 -5.93 6.00 0.16
CA ILE A 31 -6.69 5.81 -1.08
C ILE A 31 -6.48 7.00 -2.02
N LYS A 32 -6.66 8.20 -1.49
CA LYS A 32 -6.56 9.42 -2.28
C LYS A 32 -5.17 9.57 -2.91
N VAL A 33 -4.12 9.38 -2.11
CA VAL A 33 -2.75 9.54 -2.58
C VAL A 33 -2.40 8.50 -3.64
N VAL A 34 -2.78 7.24 -3.43
CA VAL A 34 -2.52 6.18 -4.41
C VAL A 34 -3.17 6.49 -5.75
N ASN A 35 -4.46 6.87 -5.70
CA ASN A 35 -5.21 7.13 -6.93
C ASN A 35 -4.68 8.37 -7.65
N GLU A 36 -4.37 9.42 -6.91
CA GLU A 36 -3.82 10.65 -7.50
C GLU A 36 -2.43 10.43 -8.11
N LYS A 37 -1.53 9.76 -7.40
CA LYS A 37 -0.16 9.54 -7.88
C LYS A 37 -0.10 8.69 -9.13
N THR A 38 -1.10 7.86 -9.38
CA THR A 38 -1.15 7.00 -10.56
C THR A 38 -2.08 7.55 -11.64
N ASN A 39 -2.57 8.78 -11.49
CA ASN A 39 -3.55 9.38 -12.40
C ASN A 39 -4.74 8.45 -12.62
N ASN A 40 -5.21 7.85 -11.54
CA ASN A 40 -6.33 6.90 -11.52
C ASN A 40 -6.11 5.62 -12.33
N ALA A 41 -4.86 5.28 -12.66
CA ALA A 41 -4.54 3.94 -13.17
C ALA A 41 -4.83 2.91 -12.07
N PHE A 42 -4.51 3.26 -10.82
CA PHE A 42 -4.97 2.54 -9.65
C PHE A 42 -6.25 3.22 -9.16
N GLN A 43 -7.27 2.42 -8.96
CA GLN A 43 -8.57 2.91 -8.49
C GLN A 43 -8.91 2.19 -7.19
N TRP A 44 -8.15 2.50 -6.14
CA TRP A 44 -8.36 1.88 -4.84
C TRP A 44 -9.64 2.39 -4.21
N LYS A 45 -10.31 1.47 -3.52
CA LYS A 45 -11.52 1.72 -2.75
C LYS A 45 -11.35 1.06 -1.38
N GLU A 46 -12.29 1.31 -0.51
CA GLU A 46 -12.26 0.75 0.84
C GLU A 46 -12.14 -0.77 0.84
N GLY A 47 -12.83 -1.45 -0.08
CA GLY A 47 -12.77 -2.91 -0.20
C GLY A 47 -11.39 -3.45 -0.58
N THR A 48 -10.53 -2.64 -1.17
CA THR A 48 -9.14 -3.01 -1.45
C THR A 48 -8.26 -2.73 -0.24
N LEU A 49 -8.45 -1.56 0.36
CA LEU A 49 -7.54 -1.05 1.39
C LEU A 49 -7.74 -1.71 2.76
N TYR A 50 -8.97 -1.71 3.28
CA TYR A 50 -9.18 -2.09 4.68
C TYR A 50 -8.85 -3.55 4.99
N PRO A 51 -9.15 -4.53 4.14
CA PRO A 51 -8.68 -5.90 4.39
C PRO A 51 -7.16 -5.99 4.48
N CYS A 52 -6.45 -5.22 3.64
CA CYS A 52 -4.99 -5.20 3.65
C CYS A 52 -4.46 -4.56 4.95
N LEU A 53 -5.04 -3.44 5.38
CA LEU A 53 -4.68 -2.80 6.65
C LEU A 53 -4.88 -3.76 7.82
N HIS A 54 -5.99 -4.51 7.83
CA HIS A 54 -6.26 -5.48 8.90
C HIS A 54 -5.21 -6.57 8.94
N ARG A 55 -4.80 -7.10 7.78
CA ARG A 55 -3.75 -8.13 7.72
C ARG A 55 -2.41 -7.60 8.20
N LEU A 56 -2.06 -6.40 7.78
CA LEU A 56 -0.79 -5.78 8.18
C LEU A 56 -0.74 -5.50 9.67
N GLU A 57 -1.84 -5.02 10.24
CA GLU A 57 -1.94 -4.75 11.68
C GLU A 57 -1.89 -6.05 12.48
N ALA A 58 -2.60 -7.10 12.02
CA ALA A 58 -2.57 -8.42 12.67
C ALA A 58 -1.16 -9.01 12.67
N ALA A 59 -0.39 -8.77 11.60
CA ALA A 59 1.01 -9.20 11.49
C ALA A 59 1.98 -8.29 12.24
N LYS A 60 1.47 -7.21 12.85
CA LYS A 60 2.25 -6.22 13.61
C LYS A 60 3.27 -5.47 12.76
N LEU A 61 2.97 -5.31 11.48
CA LEU A 61 3.78 -4.49 10.58
C LEU A 61 3.38 -3.03 10.63
N ILE A 62 2.14 -2.76 11.06
CA ILE A 62 1.63 -1.41 11.30
C ILE A 62 0.86 -1.38 12.60
N GLU A 63 0.69 -0.19 13.16
CA GLU A 63 -0.11 0.07 14.35
C GLU A 63 -1.11 1.17 14.04
N SER A 64 -2.17 1.25 14.82
CA SER A 64 -3.19 2.27 14.61
C SER A 64 -3.53 2.99 15.91
N GLU A 65 -3.99 4.22 15.78
CA GLU A 65 -4.35 5.06 16.90
C GLU A 65 -5.41 6.07 16.43
N TRP A 66 -6.42 6.29 17.25
CA TRP A 66 -7.44 7.29 16.96
C TRP A 66 -6.94 8.67 17.33
N GLN A 67 -7.11 9.64 16.44
CA GLN A 67 -6.74 11.03 16.64
C GLN A 67 -7.83 11.93 16.08
N ILE A 68 -7.87 13.16 16.58
CA ILE A 68 -8.78 14.17 16.05
C ILE A 68 -8.10 14.86 14.88
N ALA A 69 -8.69 14.75 13.68
CA ALA A 69 -8.19 15.39 12.48
C ALA A 69 -8.50 16.90 12.48
N GLU A 70 -7.93 17.63 11.52
CA GLU A 70 -8.10 19.08 11.40
C GLU A 70 -9.55 19.52 11.32
N ASN A 71 -10.42 18.70 10.71
CA ASN A 71 -11.85 19.01 10.61
C ASN A 71 -12.62 18.61 11.86
N ASN A 72 -11.94 18.37 12.98
CA ASN A 72 -12.50 18.00 14.27
C ASN A 72 -13.20 16.65 14.26
N LYS A 73 -12.91 15.78 13.26
CA LYS A 73 -13.45 14.43 13.19
C LYS A 73 -12.43 13.40 13.68
N PRO A 74 -12.88 12.35 14.38
CA PRO A 74 -11.95 11.28 14.75
C PRO A 74 -11.53 10.50 13.51
N ARG A 75 -10.24 10.22 13.41
CA ARG A 75 -9.65 9.43 12.33
C ARG A 75 -8.71 8.41 12.92
N LYS A 76 -8.71 7.21 12.34
CA LYS A 76 -7.78 6.16 12.73
C LYS A 76 -6.52 6.29 11.88
N TYR A 77 -5.43 6.70 12.51
CA TYR A 77 -4.15 6.86 11.85
C TYR A 77 -3.32 5.60 12.00
N TYR A 78 -2.62 5.24 10.94
CA TYR A 78 -1.74 4.09 10.89
C TYR A 78 -0.29 4.55 10.83
N THR A 79 0.58 3.82 11.51
CA THR A 79 2.02 4.07 11.51
C THR A 79 2.76 2.77 11.25
N LEU A 80 3.96 2.89 10.68
CA LEU A 80 4.81 1.74 10.41
C LEU A 80 5.55 1.34 11.66
N THR A 81 5.58 0.03 11.96
CA THR A 81 6.38 -0.49 13.06
C THR A 81 7.82 -0.74 12.58
N ARG A 82 8.73 -1.01 13.52
CA ARG A 82 10.10 -1.38 13.19
C ARG A 82 10.13 -2.66 12.33
N LYS A 83 9.29 -3.64 12.70
CA LYS A 83 9.13 -4.87 11.93
C LYS A 83 8.63 -4.58 10.52
N GLY A 84 7.65 -3.68 10.41
CA GLY A 84 7.11 -3.26 9.11
C GLY A 84 8.16 -2.62 8.21
N ALA A 85 9.04 -1.80 8.80
CA ALA A 85 10.11 -1.16 8.03
C ALA A 85 11.08 -2.20 7.47
N ALA A 86 11.43 -3.23 8.24
CA ALA A 86 12.31 -4.31 7.78
C ALA A 86 11.66 -5.11 6.65
N ILE A 87 10.38 -5.44 6.81
CA ILE A 87 9.63 -6.18 5.79
C ILE A 87 9.48 -5.35 4.51
N LEU A 88 9.32 -4.03 4.64
CA LEU A 88 9.23 -3.16 3.47
C LEU A 88 10.47 -3.25 2.59
N VAL A 89 11.66 -3.29 3.19
CA VAL A 89 12.91 -3.44 2.43
C VAL A 89 12.89 -4.72 1.59
N GLU A 90 12.51 -5.83 2.21
CA GLU A 90 12.41 -7.11 1.51
C GLU A 90 11.39 -7.08 0.36
N LYS A 91 10.22 -6.48 0.63
CA LYS A 91 9.16 -6.40 -0.39
C LYS A 91 9.55 -5.53 -1.57
N LYS A 92 10.30 -4.46 -1.33
CA LYS A 92 10.80 -3.61 -2.43
C LYS A 92 11.78 -4.36 -3.31
N GLU A 93 12.68 -5.14 -2.70
CA GLU A 93 13.63 -5.96 -3.45
C GLU A 93 12.92 -7.05 -4.25
N GLU A 94 11.98 -7.73 -3.63
CA GLU A 94 11.17 -8.75 -4.28
C GLU A 94 10.41 -8.16 -5.47
N TRP A 95 9.79 -7.01 -5.29
CA TRP A 95 9.07 -6.35 -6.36
C TRP A 95 9.98 -5.98 -7.53
N ALA A 96 11.18 -5.46 -7.25
CA ALA A 96 12.12 -5.09 -8.31
C ALA A 96 12.51 -6.30 -9.16
N VAL A 97 12.77 -7.43 -8.53
CA VAL A 97 13.09 -8.69 -9.24
C VAL A 97 11.88 -9.17 -10.03
N PHE A 98 10.71 -9.16 -9.41
CA PHE A 98 9.47 -9.60 -10.05
C PHE A 98 9.14 -8.76 -11.29
N ALA A 99 9.17 -7.44 -11.16
CA ALA A 99 8.86 -6.53 -12.26
C ALA A 99 9.82 -6.71 -13.44
N LYS A 100 11.11 -6.81 -13.15
CA LYS A 100 12.13 -7.04 -14.17
C LYS A 100 11.90 -8.36 -14.87
N SER A 101 11.63 -9.41 -14.10
CA SER A 101 11.41 -10.77 -14.63
C SER A 101 10.17 -10.83 -15.53
N VAL A 102 9.07 -10.20 -15.09
CA VAL A 102 7.84 -10.16 -15.89
C VAL A 102 8.08 -9.41 -17.19
N ASN A 103 8.78 -8.28 -17.14
CA ASN A 103 9.06 -7.51 -18.36
C ASN A 103 9.91 -8.30 -19.35
N VAL A 104 10.90 -9.06 -18.87
CA VAL A 104 11.70 -9.94 -19.73
C VAL A 104 10.83 -10.99 -20.38
N LEU A 105 9.95 -11.64 -19.61
CA LEU A 105 9.07 -12.69 -20.11
C LEU A 105 8.06 -12.17 -21.13
N LEU A 106 7.51 -10.99 -20.90
CA LEU A 106 6.54 -10.39 -21.81
C LEU A 106 7.19 -9.89 -23.11
N SER A 107 8.49 -9.62 -23.09
CA SER A 107 9.24 -9.20 -24.28
C SER A 107 9.84 -10.37 -25.03
N ALA A 108 9.87 -11.57 -24.44
CA ALA A 108 10.53 -12.75 -25.05
C ALA A 108 9.67 -13.36 -26.14
N THR A 109 10.34 -13.85 -27.18
CA THR A 109 9.72 -14.72 -28.17
C THR A 109 10.22 -16.14 -27.90
N ALA A 110 9.29 -17.07 -27.79
CA ALA A 110 9.61 -18.44 -27.43
C ALA A 110 10.41 -19.13 -28.53
#